data_05d2c5f4258d04d25599bd517c78d30d
#
_entry.id   05d2c5f4258d04d25599bd517c78d30d
#
_cell.length_a   1.000
_cell.length_b   1.000
_cell.length_c   1.000
_cell.angle_alpha   90.00
_cell.angle_beta   90.00
_cell.angle_gamma   90.00
#
_symmetry.space_group_name_H-M   'P 1'
#
loop_
_entity.id
_entity.type
_entity.pdbx_description
1 polymer ?
#
loop_
_entity_poly.entity_id
_entity_poly.type
_entity_poly.pdbx_seq_one_letter_code
_entity_poly.pdbx_strand_id
1 'polypeptide(L)'
;FEQARLNYENAKVAWEAVAGKQTANGVSVVSPINGYLKNLQVKEGDYVTVGQPLATISQNSRLVLRAEVSEKYYNYLPSIQSANFRTPYDNVTYKLSDLRGRLLSYGKASDTNSFYVPVTFEFDNKGAIIPGSFVEIYLLTAPMQNVISVPVSALIEEQGVYSVFVRVHEEAYKKVPVTLGADNGSEVQILSGLNAGDEVVTVGAYQ
;
A
#
# COMPACT_ATOMS: atom_id res chain seq x y z
N PHE A 1 17.43 -29.42 -46.65
CA PHE A 1 17.57 -30.52 -45.65
C PHE A 1 17.66 -29.96 -44.24
N GLU A 2 18.47 -28.95 -44.02
CA GLU A 2 18.69 -28.33 -42.70
C GLU A 2 17.48 -27.62 -42.15
N GLN A 3 16.73 -26.90 -42.97
CA GLN A 3 15.49 -26.23 -42.59
C GLN A 3 14.40 -27.21 -42.19
N ALA A 4 14.30 -28.35 -42.85
CA ALA A 4 13.34 -29.41 -42.51
C ALA A 4 13.67 -30.06 -41.18
N ARG A 5 14.97 -30.21 -40.86
CA ARG A 5 15.46 -30.75 -39.59
C ARG A 5 15.15 -29.77 -38.43
N LEU A 6 15.43 -28.48 -38.62
CA LEU A 6 15.10 -27.45 -37.64
C LEU A 6 13.59 -27.37 -37.34
N ASN A 7 12.78 -27.45 -38.40
CA ASN A 7 11.32 -27.44 -38.23
C ASN A 7 10.83 -28.68 -37.48
N TYR A 8 11.41 -29.85 -37.73
CA TYR A 8 11.10 -31.08 -37.00
C TYR A 8 11.54 -31.00 -35.55
N GLU A 9 12.76 -30.52 -35.24
CA GLU A 9 13.24 -30.35 -33.87
C GLU A 9 12.38 -29.35 -33.09
N ASN A 10 12.02 -28.22 -33.68
CA ASN A 10 11.12 -27.23 -33.07
C ASN A 10 9.73 -27.82 -32.80
N ALA A 11 9.18 -28.56 -33.76
CA ALA A 11 7.88 -29.23 -33.58
C ALA A 11 7.94 -30.31 -32.51
N LYS A 12 9.06 -31.07 -32.43
CA LYS A 12 9.30 -32.09 -31.42
C LYS A 12 9.38 -31.48 -30.01
N VAL A 13 10.15 -30.41 -29.83
CA VAL A 13 10.25 -29.67 -28.55
C VAL A 13 8.89 -29.12 -28.13
N ALA A 14 8.13 -28.54 -29.06
CA ALA A 14 6.79 -28.06 -28.79
C ALA A 14 5.83 -29.21 -28.39
N TRP A 15 5.95 -30.35 -29.06
CA TRP A 15 5.15 -31.53 -28.71
C TRP A 15 5.54 -32.15 -27.36
N GLU A 16 6.84 -32.29 -27.05
CA GLU A 16 7.33 -32.80 -25.78
C GLU A 16 6.93 -31.89 -24.61
N ALA A 17 6.89 -30.57 -24.80
CA ALA A 17 6.42 -29.61 -23.79
C ALA A 17 4.94 -29.83 -23.42
N VAL A 18 4.15 -30.37 -24.33
CA VAL A 18 2.71 -30.61 -24.15
C VAL A 18 2.40 -32.07 -23.82
N ALA A 19 3.11 -33.02 -24.44
CA ALA A 19 2.81 -34.46 -24.37
C ALA A 19 2.85 -35.04 -22.94
N GLY A 20 3.77 -34.56 -22.10
CA GLY A 20 3.87 -34.99 -20.70
C GLY A 20 2.74 -34.49 -19.79
N LYS A 21 1.86 -33.63 -20.28
CA LYS A 21 0.74 -33.03 -19.53
C LYS A 21 -0.64 -33.51 -19.99
N GLN A 22 -0.67 -34.45 -20.96
CA GLN A 22 -1.94 -35.01 -21.43
C GLN A 22 -2.48 -36.03 -20.41
N THR A 23 -3.72 -35.80 -19.98
CA THR A 23 -4.49 -36.75 -19.19
C THR A 23 -5.59 -37.37 -20.08
N ALA A 24 -6.27 -38.44 -19.62
CA ALA A 24 -7.38 -39.01 -20.33
C ALA A 24 -8.52 -38.01 -20.66
N ASN A 25 -8.58 -36.90 -19.93
CA ASN A 25 -9.59 -35.85 -20.06
C ASN A 25 -9.04 -34.55 -20.68
N GLY A 26 -7.84 -34.55 -21.31
CA GLY A 26 -7.24 -33.38 -21.96
C GLY A 26 -5.89 -32.98 -21.39
N VAL A 27 -5.45 -31.76 -21.72
CA VAL A 27 -4.18 -31.17 -21.26
C VAL A 27 -4.43 -30.30 -20.04
N SER A 28 -3.76 -30.61 -18.93
CA SER A 28 -3.83 -29.76 -17.75
C SER A 28 -2.97 -28.51 -17.93
N VAL A 29 -3.60 -27.34 -17.81
CA VAL A 29 -2.91 -26.04 -17.81
C VAL A 29 -2.71 -25.59 -16.37
N VAL A 30 -1.45 -25.47 -15.95
CA VAL A 30 -1.08 -25.02 -14.59
C VAL A 30 -0.36 -23.68 -14.64
N SER A 31 -0.53 -22.90 -13.58
CA SER A 31 0.17 -21.63 -13.45
C SER A 31 1.69 -21.87 -13.30
N PRO A 32 2.54 -21.15 -14.04
CA PRO A 32 4.00 -21.22 -13.88
C PRO A 32 4.52 -20.51 -12.63
N ILE A 33 3.66 -19.73 -11.96
CA ILE A 33 4.00 -18.94 -10.77
C ILE A 33 2.95 -19.15 -9.68
N ASN A 34 3.37 -19.00 -8.41
CA ASN A 34 2.45 -18.92 -7.28
C ASN A 34 1.77 -17.55 -7.27
N GLY A 35 0.48 -17.50 -7.03
CA GLY A 35 -0.26 -16.25 -7.02
C GLY A 35 -1.77 -16.45 -6.95
N TYR A 36 -2.51 -15.39 -7.20
CA TYR A 36 -3.96 -15.36 -7.23
C TYR A 36 -4.47 -15.21 -8.66
N LEU A 37 -5.55 -15.89 -8.97
CA LEU A 37 -6.25 -15.75 -10.25
C LEU A 37 -6.91 -14.35 -10.26
N LYS A 38 -6.37 -13.43 -11.08
CA LYS A 38 -6.90 -12.07 -11.21
C LYS A 38 -8.05 -12.01 -12.20
N ASN A 39 -7.91 -12.70 -13.30
CA ASN A 39 -8.89 -12.72 -14.37
C ASN A 39 -8.86 -14.06 -15.12
N LEU A 40 -10.03 -14.65 -15.32
CA LEU A 40 -10.24 -15.82 -16.17
C LEU A 40 -10.91 -15.33 -17.46
N GLN A 41 -10.24 -15.53 -18.60
CA GLN A 41 -10.66 -15.00 -19.89
C GLN A 41 -11.44 -16.01 -20.75
N VAL A 42 -11.61 -17.22 -20.22
CA VAL A 42 -12.30 -18.31 -20.90
C VAL A 42 -13.31 -18.97 -19.97
N LYS A 43 -14.34 -19.58 -20.54
CA LYS A 43 -15.38 -20.34 -19.83
C LYS A 43 -15.37 -21.78 -20.31
N GLU A 44 -16.02 -22.64 -19.54
CA GLU A 44 -16.27 -24.02 -19.96
C GLU A 44 -17.05 -24.05 -21.27
N GLY A 45 -16.55 -24.83 -22.23
CA GLY A 45 -17.12 -24.94 -23.57
C GLY A 45 -16.53 -23.94 -24.60
N ASP A 46 -15.71 -22.99 -24.19
CA ASP A 46 -15.07 -22.08 -25.14
C ASP A 46 -14.02 -22.81 -25.99
N TYR A 47 -13.98 -22.47 -27.28
CA TYR A 47 -12.92 -22.91 -28.16
C TYR A 47 -11.69 -22.02 -27.97
N VAL A 48 -10.52 -22.60 -27.71
CA VAL A 48 -9.27 -21.89 -27.51
C VAL A 48 -8.25 -22.22 -28.59
N THR A 49 -7.44 -21.22 -28.97
CA THR A 49 -6.39 -21.34 -29.96
C THR A 49 -5.01 -21.27 -29.32
N VAL A 50 -3.99 -21.75 -30.04
CA VAL A 50 -2.60 -21.66 -29.57
C VAL A 50 -2.20 -20.20 -29.42
N GLY A 51 -1.63 -19.85 -28.24
CA GLY A 51 -1.22 -18.47 -27.91
C GLY A 51 -2.33 -17.59 -27.32
N GLN A 52 -3.56 -18.09 -27.20
CA GLN A 52 -4.65 -17.36 -26.56
C GLN A 52 -4.41 -17.26 -25.05
N PRO A 53 -4.50 -16.06 -24.45
CA PRO A 53 -4.48 -15.92 -23.00
C PRO A 53 -5.69 -16.56 -22.36
N LEU A 54 -5.50 -17.44 -21.38
CA LEU A 54 -6.58 -18.13 -20.67
C LEU A 54 -6.90 -17.45 -19.34
N ALA A 55 -5.87 -17.00 -18.65
CA ALA A 55 -6.01 -16.39 -17.32
C ALA A 55 -4.84 -15.45 -17.03
N THR A 56 -5.06 -14.55 -16.11
CA THR A 56 -4.01 -13.69 -15.55
C THR A 56 -3.79 -14.07 -14.09
N ILE A 57 -2.54 -14.45 -13.75
CA ILE A 57 -2.12 -14.73 -12.38
C ILE A 57 -1.32 -13.54 -11.86
N SER A 58 -1.66 -13.06 -10.68
CA SER A 58 -0.98 -11.95 -10.01
C SER A 58 -0.25 -12.43 -8.77
N GLN A 59 1.02 -12.06 -8.63
CA GLN A 59 1.76 -12.24 -7.39
C GLN A 59 1.54 -11.00 -6.52
N ASN A 60 0.85 -11.16 -5.41
CA ASN A 60 0.52 -10.06 -4.51
C ASN A 60 1.41 -10.04 -3.25
N SER A 61 2.51 -10.79 -3.25
CA SER A 61 3.46 -10.85 -2.13
C SER A 61 4.26 -9.56 -1.96
N ARG A 62 4.47 -8.83 -3.05
CA ARG A 62 5.07 -7.50 -3.07
C ARG A 62 4.19 -6.53 -3.81
N LEU A 63 3.99 -5.37 -3.22
CA LEU A 63 3.20 -4.29 -3.79
C LEU A 63 4.02 -3.02 -3.92
N VAL A 64 3.54 -2.16 -4.79
CA VAL A 64 4.08 -0.82 -5.00
C VAL A 64 3.06 0.20 -4.51
N LEU A 65 3.49 1.05 -3.58
CA LEU A 65 2.75 2.21 -3.12
C LEU A 65 3.21 3.41 -3.93
N ARG A 66 2.29 4.08 -4.62
CA ARG A 66 2.55 5.29 -5.39
C ARG A 66 1.83 6.47 -4.77
N ALA A 67 2.59 7.43 -4.28
CA ALA A 67 2.08 8.72 -3.82
C ALA A 67 2.24 9.77 -4.94
N GLU A 68 1.23 10.58 -5.13
CA GLU A 68 1.26 11.71 -6.05
C GLU A 68 1.38 13.00 -5.25
N VAL A 69 2.58 13.57 -5.25
CA VAL A 69 2.94 14.74 -4.44
C VAL A 69 2.86 16.00 -5.29
N SER A 70 2.12 17.00 -4.82
CA SER A 70 2.05 18.28 -5.53
C SER A 70 3.43 18.92 -5.68
N GLU A 71 3.71 19.51 -6.84
CA GLU A 71 4.99 20.18 -7.17
C GLU A 71 5.42 21.21 -6.14
N LYS A 72 4.50 21.86 -5.44
CA LYS A 72 4.82 22.82 -4.38
C LYS A 72 5.69 22.22 -3.27
N TYR A 73 5.68 20.89 -3.10
CA TYR A 73 6.47 20.16 -2.11
C TYR A 73 7.75 19.55 -2.69
N TYR A 74 8.10 19.87 -3.94
CA TYR A 74 9.26 19.29 -4.63
C TYR A 74 10.55 19.34 -3.82
N ASN A 75 10.82 20.47 -3.15
CA ASN A 75 12.01 20.66 -2.34
C ASN A 75 12.10 19.72 -1.12
N TYR A 76 10.98 19.13 -0.69
CA TYR A 76 10.92 18.17 0.42
C TYR A 76 11.11 16.72 -0.04
N LEU A 77 10.99 16.43 -1.33
CA LEU A 77 11.09 15.05 -1.85
C LEU A 77 12.39 14.34 -1.46
N PRO A 78 13.57 14.99 -1.52
CA PRO A 78 14.83 14.36 -1.12
C PRO A 78 14.91 14.00 0.37
N SER A 79 14.07 14.60 1.22
CA SER A 79 14.03 14.34 2.66
C SER A 79 13.10 13.19 3.04
N ILE A 80 12.30 12.66 2.09
CA ILE A 80 11.39 11.56 2.33
C ILE A 80 12.19 10.27 2.55
N GLN A 81 11.96 9.64 3.69
CA GLN A 81 12.64 8.42 4.10
C GLN A 81 11.73 7.20 4.05
N SER A 82 10.45 7.37 4.37
CA SER A 82 9.47 6.30 4.47
C SER A 82 8.06 6.85 4.25
N ALA A 83 7.06 5.99 4.39
CA ALA A 83 5.65 6.39 4.42
C ALA A 83 4.86 5.48 5.36
N ASN A 84 3.75 5.99 5.87
CA ASN A 84 2.65 5.22 6.40
C ASN A 84 1.46 5.37 5.45
N PHE A 85 0.53 4.43 5.49
CA PHE A 85 -0.70 4.55 4.71
C PHE A 85 -1.87 3.88 5.41
N ARG A 86 -3.07 4.34 5.07
CA ARG A 86 -4.35 3.80 5.55
C ARG A 86 -5.19 3.37 4.36
N THR A 87 -5.81 2.20 4.47
CA THR A 87 -6.75 1.71 3.45
C THR A 87 -8.16 2.21 3.73
N PRO A 88 -9.05 2.30 2.72
CA PRO A 88 -10.42 2.77 2.93
C PRO A 88 -11.36 1.72 3.55
N TYR A 89 -10.90 0.47 3.68
CA TYR A 89 -11.73 -0.66 4.14
C TYR A 89 -11.39 -1.14 5.56
N ASP A 90 -10.36 -0.57 6.18
CA ASP A 90 -10.05 -0.78 7.59
C ASP A 90 -9.56 0.53 8.23
N ASN A 91 -9.47 0.56 9.56
CA ASN A 91 -8.98 1.71 10.30
C ASN A 91 -7.52 1.54 10.74
N VAL A 92 -6.79 0.66 10.07
CA VAL A 92 -5.41 0.34 10.43
C VAL A 92 -4.45 1.24 9.66
N THR A 93 -3.52 1.86 10.38
CA THR A 93 -2.40 2.55 9.75
C THR A 93 -1.25 1.56 9.56
N TYR A 94 -0.94 1.29 8.30
CA TYR A 94 0.18 0.43 7.91
C TYR A 94 1.45 1.26 7.84
N LYS A 95 2.50 0.80 8.55
CA LYS A 95 3.83 1.43 8.51
C LYS A 95 4.71 0.66 7.53
N LEU A 96 5.31 1.35 6.57
CA LEU A 96 6.22 0.71 5.61
C LEU A 96 7.41 0.03 6.30
N SER A 97 7.87 0.56 7.45
CA SER A 97 8.90 -0.07 8.28
C SER A 97 8.55 -1.51 8.68
N ASP A 98 7.28 -1.76 9.05
CA ASP A 98 6.81 -3.06 9.54
C ASP A 98 6.56 -4.05 8.38
N LEU A 99 6.41 -3.51 7.17
CA LEU A 99 6.20 -4.24 5.92
C LEU A 99 7.48 -4.38 5.09
N ARG A 100 8.65 -4.15 5.67
CA ARG A 100 9.95 -4.14 4.97
C ARG A 100 9.92 -3.24 3.73
N GLY A 101 9.23 -2.11 3.87
CA GLY A 101 9.07 -1.13 2.82
C GLY A 101 10.35 -0.33 2.57
N ARG A 102 10.54 0.06 1.32
CA ARG A 102 11.65 0.92 0.91
C ARG A 102 11.22 1.91 -0.17
N LEU A 103 11.83 3.07 -0.15
CA LEU A 103 11.70 4.03 -1.24
C LEU A 103 12.39 3.46 -2.49
N LEU A 104 11.67 3.39 -3.61
CA LEU A 104 12.21 3.00 -4.90
C LEU A 104 12.68 4.22 -5.68
N SER A 105 11.82 5.21 -5.79
CA SER A 105 12.12 6.43 -6.55
C SER A 105 11.19 7.57 -6.16
N TYR A 106 11.66 8.77 -6.40
CA TYR A 106 10.80 9.94 -6.59
C TYR A 106 11.09 10.54 -7.98
N GLY A 107 10.02 10.94 -8.68
CA GLY A 107 10.13 11.51 -10.02
C GLY A 107 10.90 12.82 -9.98
N LYS A 108 11.70 13.07 -11.03
CA LYS A 108 12.40 14.35 -11.23
C LYS A 108 11.64 15.31 -12.14
N ALA A 109 10.52 14.86 -12.69
CA ALA A 109 9.63 15.65 -13.52
C ALA A 109 8.19 15.24 -13.25
N SER A 110 7.29 16.20 -13.27
CA SER A 110 5.86 15.93 -13.36
C SER A 110 5.53 15.37 -14.74
N ASP A 111 4.49 14.55 -14.81
CA ASP A 111 3.93 14.13 -16.08
C ASP A 111 3.38 15.37 -16.81
N THR A 112 3.51 15.43 -18.13
CA THR A 112 3.13 16.60 -18.96
C THR A 112 1.69 17.06 -18.77
N ASN A 113 0.84 16.23 -18.17
CA ASN A 113 -0.56 16.50 -17.89
C ASN A 113 -0.94 16.52 -16.40
N SER A 114 0.03 16.45 -15.48
CA SER A 114 -0.24 16.42 -14.05
C SER A 114 0.78 17.26 -13.28
N PHE A 115 0.27 18.12 -12.38
CA PHE A 115 1.08 18.93 -11.48
C PHE A 115 1.59 18.13 -10.27
N TYR A 116 1.74 16.81 -10.42
CA TYR A 116 2.14 15.90 -9.36
C TYR A 116 3.41 15.16 -9.72
N VAL A 117 4.26 15.00 -8.71
CA VAL A 117 5.50 14.24 -8.79
C VAL A 117 5.29 12.89 -8.11
N PRO A 118 5.49 11.76 -8.82
CA PRO A 118 5.29 10.45 -8.21
C PRO A 118 6.42 10.11 -7.25
N VAL A 119 6.06 9.64 -6.06
CA VAL A 119 6.95 9.00 -5.09
C VAL A 119 6.53 7.56 -4.94
N THR A 120 7.46 6.64 -5.14
CA THR A 120 7.16 5.22 -5.24
C THR A 120 7.92 4.44 -4.18
N PHE A 121 7.20 3.60 -3.46
CA PHE A 121 7.74 2.67 -2.47
C PHE A 121 7.37 1.24 -2.85
N GLU A 122 8.21 0.29 -2.49
CA GLU A 122 7.93 -1.14 -2.57
C GLU A 122 7.82 -1.69 -1.14
N PHE A 123 6.92 -2.64 -0.92
CA PHE A 123 6.75 -3.28 0.39
C PHE A 123 6.21 -4.70 0.26
N ASP A 124 6.39 -5.50 1.32
CA ASP A 124 5.87 -6.86 1.39
C ASP A 124 4.40 -6.84 1.82
N ASN A 125 3.56 -7.48 1.01
CA ASN A 125 2.16 -7.69 1.35
C ASN A 125 1.97 -9.05 2.02
N LYS A 126 1.53 -9.05 3.27
CA LYS A 126 1.18 -10.26 4.01
C LYS A 126 -0.28 -10.73 3.77
N GLY A 127 -0.91 -10.25 2.69
CA GLY A 127 -2.26 -10.63 2.29
C GLY A 127 -3.38 -9.69 2.76
N ALA A 128 -3.07 -8.70 3.59
CA ALA A 128 -4.08 -7.75 4.11
C ALA A 128 -4.43 -6.63 3.12
N ILE A 129 -3.55 -6.32 2.17
CA ILE A 129 -3.70 -5.15 1.30
C ILE A 129 -4.12 -5.60 -0.09
N ILE A 130 -5.21 -5.01 -0.58
CA ILE A 130 -5.79 -5.31 -1.89
C ILE A 130 -5.07 -4.47 -2.96
N PRO A 131 -4.41 -5.11 -3.96
CA PRO A 131 -3.75 -4.39 -5.03
C PRO A 131 -4.73 -3.53 -5.84
N GLY A 132 -4.31 -2.31 -6.17
CA GLY A 132 -5.12 -1.36 -6.93
C GLY A 132 -6.09 -0.53 -6.07
N SER A 133 -6.05 -0.68 -4.75
CA SER A 133 -6.81 0.20 -3.85
C SER A 133 -6.21 1.60 -3.81
N PHE A 134 -7.08 2.60 -3.71
CA PHE A 134 -6.67 3.95 -3.32
C PHE A 134 -6.47 3.98 -1.81
N VAL A 135 -5.40 4.64 -1.36
CA VAL A 135 -5.02 4.72 0.05
C VAL A 135 -4.65 6.15 0.41
N GLU A 136 -4.86 6.52 1.65
CA GLU A 136 -4.31 7.75 2.22
C GLU A 136 -2.85 7.51 2.61
N ILE A 137 -1.94 8.40 2.19
CA ILE A 137 -0.50 8.22 2.37
C ILE A 137 0.07 9.39 3.19
N TYR A 138 0.80 9.06 4.23
CA TYR A 138 1.56 9.95 5.08
C TYR A 138 3.05 9.79 4.74
N LEU A 139 3.63 10.78 4.08
CA LEU A 139 5.06 10.77 3.72
C LEU A 139 5.89 11.21 4.92
N LEU A 140 6.87 10.39 5.28
CA LEU A 140 7.70 10.61 6.46
C LEU A 140 9.09 11.13 6.07
N THR A 141 9.45 12.23 6.68
CA THR A 141 10.80 12.80 6.64
C THR A 141 11.59 12.39 7.89
N ALA A 142 12.64 13.12 8.23
CA ALA A 142 13.36 12.88 9.48
C ALA A 142 12.46 13.08 10.70
N PRO A 143 12.61 12.25 11.76
CA PRO A 143 11.86 12.39 12.99
C PRO A 143 12.04 13.76 13.63
N MET A 144 10.94 14.36 14.07
CA MET A 144 10.98 15.59 14.86
C MET A 144 11.33 15.28 16.31
N GLN A 145 12.24 16.04 16.89
CA GLN A 145 12.65 15.91 18.29
C GLN A 145 11.92 16.94 19.15
N ASN A 146 11.71 16.59 20.42
CA ASN A 146 11.14 17.49 21.45
C ASN A 146 9.74 18.03 21.07
N VAL A 147 8.89 17.19 20.50
CA VAL A 147 7.50 17.50 20.18
C VAL A 147 6.56 16.70 21.10
N ILE A 148 5.40 17.30 21.41
CA ILE A 148 4.31 16.58 22.05
C ILE A 148 3.50 15.90 20.96
N SER A 149 3.30 14.58 21.05
CA SER A 149 2.42 13.83 20.16
C SER A 149 1.42 13.00 20.95
N VAL A 150 0.27 12.78 20.35
CA VAL A 150 -0.77 11.90 20.87
C VAL A 150 -1.23 10.93 19.77
N PRO A 151 -1.67 9.72 20.13
CA PRO A 151 -2.30 8.82 19.17
C PRO A 151 -3.54 9.50 18.53
N VAL A 152 -3.78 9.26 17.24
CA VAL A 152 -4.97 9.79 16.53
C VAL A 152 -6.27 9.39 17.26
N SER A 153 -6.29 8.22 17.93
CA SER A 153 -7.43 7.74 18.71
C SER A 153 -7.75 8.57 19.96
N ALA A 154 -6.84 9.44 20.42
CA ALA A 154 -7.08 10.35 21.53
C ALA A 154 -7.80 11.63 21.11
N LEU A 155 -7.85 11.93 19.82
CA LEU A 155 -8.43 13.15 19.29
C LEU A 155 -9.96 13.02 19.15
N ILE A 156 -10.64 14.07 19.54
CA ILE A 156 -12.08 14.26 19.34
C ILE A 156 -12.25 15.50 18.48
N GLU A 157 -12.98 15.36 17.38
CA GLU A 157 -13.32 16.46 16.51
C GLU A 157 -14.80 16.81 16.70
N GLU A 158 -15.06 18.05 17.06
CA GLU A 158 -16.41 18.61 17.14
C GLU A 158 -16.45 19.98 16.48
N GLN A 159 -17.28 20.11 15.46
CA GLN A 159 -17.48 21.38 14.74
C GLN A 159 -16.16 22.01 14.21
N GLY A 160 -15.21 21.18 13.81
CA GLY A 160 -13.90 21.63 13.32
C GLY A 160 -12.89 21.99 14.43
N VAL A 161 -13.23 21.76 15.69
CA VAL A 161 -12.32 21.94 16.85
C VAL A 161 -11.85 20.58 17.32
N TYR A 162 -10.53 20.40 17.36
CA TYR A 162 -9.90 19.21 17.91
C TYR A 162 -9.68 19.38 19.42
N SER A 163 -9.96 18.33 20.18
CA SER A 163 -9.80 18.30 21.63
C SER A 163 -9.30 16.94 22.07
N VAL A 164 -8.72 16.89 23.27
CA VAL A 164 -8.36 15.65 23.97
C VAL A 164 -8.91 15.69 25.40
N PHE A 165 -9.14 14.52 26.01
CA PHE A 165 -9.39 14.44 27.44
C PHE A 165 -8.09 14.25 28.19
N VAL A 166 -7.78 15.21 29.07
CA VAL A 166 -6.62 15.18 29.97
C VAL A 166 -7.11 14.79 31.38
N ARG A 167 -6.41 13.84 32.00
CA ARG A 167 -6.67 13.46 33.37
C ARG A 167 -6.18 14.54 34.32
N VAL A 168 -7.08 15.02 35.20
CA VAL A 168 -6.79 16.06 36.18
C VAL A 168 -6.61 15.42 37.56
N HIS A 169 -7.42 14.42 37.89
CA HIS A 169 -7.40 13.64 39.13
C HIS A 169 -7.80 12.18 38.82
N GLU A 170 -7.78 11.29 39.86
CA GLU A 170 -7.98 9.85 39.67
C GLU A 170 -9.23 9.46 38.85
N GLU A 171 -10.33 10.23 38.95
CA GLU A 171 -11.58 9.98 38.21
C GLU A 171 -12.09 11.21 37.48
N ALA A 172 -11.27 12.27 37.34
CA ALA A 172 -11.68 13.51 36.71
C ALA A 172 -10.87 13.78 35.45
N TYR A 173 -11.59 13.99 34.35
CA TYR A 173 -11.03 14.33 33.04
C TYR A 173 -11.54 15.68 32.57
N LYS A 174 -10.69 16.45 31.95
CA LYS A 174 -11.02 17.74 31.37
C LYS A 174 -10.83 17.69 29.86
N LYS A 175 -11.84 18.11 29.12
CA LYS A 175 -11.72 18.31 27.68
C LYS A 175 -10.90 19.57 27.40
N VAL A 176 -9.81 19.42 26.68
CA VAL A 176 -8.87 20.48 26.35
C VAL A 176 -8.79 20.62 24.84
N PRO A 177 -9.10 21.81 24.28
CA PRO A 177 -8.92 22.08 22.88
C PRO A 177 -7.43 22.11 22.53
N VAL A 178 -7.07 21.53 21.38
CA VAL A 178 -5.69 21.42 20.93
C VAL A 178 -5.52 21.92 19.50
N THR A 179 -4.33 22.42 19.20
CA THR A 179 -3.93 22.76 17.82
C THR A 179 -3.04 21.64 17.29
N LEU A 180 -3.42 21.08 16.15
CA LEU A 180 -2.70 19.98 15.53
C LEU A 180 -1.54 20.50 14.67
N GLY A 181 -0.47 19.72 14.65
CA GLY A 181 0.68 19.89 13.77
C GLY A 181 0.79 18.78 12.74
N ALA A 182 1.99 18.22 12.59
CA ALA A 182 2.24 17.12 11.66
C ALA A 182 1.57 15.83 12.12
N ASP A 183 1.06 15.08 11.14
CA ASP A 183 0.39 13.79 11.31
C ASP A 183 1.11 12.70 10.51
N ASN A 184 1.32 11.54 11.13
CA ASN A 184 1.92 10.37 10.49
C ASN A 184 0.94 9.21 10.30
N GLY A 185 -0.36 9.45 10.52
CA GLY A 185 -1.45 8.48 10.45
C GLY A 185 -1.63 7.62 11.70
N SER A 186 -0.68 7.61 12.62
CA SER A 186 -0.77 6.92 13.92
C SER A 186 -0.77 7.89 15.08
N GLU A 187 0.06 8.92 14.97
CA GLU A 187 0.25 9.97 15.96
C GLU A 187 0.17 11.35 15.32
N VAL A 188 -0.34 12.31 16.05
CA VAL A 188 -0.44 13.69 15.65
C VAL A 188 0.34 14.57 16.61
N GLN A 189 1.14 15.47 16.08
CA GLN A 189 1.81 16.49 16.83
C GLN A 189 0.80 17.50 17.40
N ILE A 190 0.97 17.87 18.66
CA ILE A 190 0.20 18.91 19.32
C ILE A 190 1.07 20.18 19.44
N LEU A 191 0.63 21.23 18.77
CA LEU A 191 1.33 22.53 18.76
C LEU A 191 0.98 23.37 19.99
N SER A 192 -0.25 23.23 20.50
CA SER A 192 -0.72 23.93 21.70
C SER A 192 -1.89 23.18 22.35
N GLY A 193 -2.09 23.43 23.66
CA GLY A 193 -3.17 22.85 24.46
C GLY A 193 -2.72 21.75 25.41
N LEU A 194 -1.55 21.14 25.22
CA LEU A 194 -0.98 20.14 26.12
C LEU A 194 0.41 20.55 26.59
N ASN A 195 0.79 20.02 27.74
CA ASN A 195 2.14 20.09 28.30
C ASN A 195 2.78 18.70 28.34
N ALA A 196 4.10 18.66 28.37
CA ALA A 196 4.83 17.41 28.57
C ALA A 196 4.51 16.83 29.94
N GLY A 197 4.08 15.55 29.95
CA GLY A 197 3.68 14.85 31.16
C GLY A 197 2.15 14.79 31.40
N ASP A 198 1.35 15.50 30.59
CA ASP A 198 -0.11 15.37 30.66
C ASP A 198 -0.54 13.94 30.28
N GLU A 199 -1.44 13.33 31.06
CA GLU A 199 -2.02 12.04 30.77
C GLU A 199 -3.30 12.20 29.94
N VAL A 200 -3.30 11.67 28.71
CA VAL A 200 -4.45 11.76 27.79
C VAL A 200 -5.18 10.42 27.65
N VAL A 201 -6.49 10.49 27.49
CA VAL A 201 -7.33 9.31 27.20
C VAL A 201 -7.14 8.92 25.74
N THR A 202 -6.70 7.68 25.50
CA THR A 202 -6.45 7.16 24.15
C THR A 202 -7.54 6.21 23.63
N VAL A 203 -8.38 5.69 24.52
CA VAL A 203 -9.49 4.76 24.19
C VAL A 203 -10.73 5.17 24.97
N GLY A 204 -11.88 5.17 24.30
CA GLY A 204 -13.17 5.51 24.94
C GLY A 204 -13.50 7.01 24.99
N ALA A 205 -12.75 7.84 24.29
CA ALA A 205 -12.97 9.30 24.27
C ALA A 205 -14.33 9.72 23.66
N TYR A 206 -15.00 8.82 22.94
CA TYR A 206 -16.32 9.04 22.31
C TYR A 206 -17.51 8.40 23.06
N GLN A 207 -17.30 7.94 24.30
CA GLN A 207 -18.40 7.36 25.12
C GLN A 207 -19.01 8.38 26.06
#